data_090326acc9ca7f36d15a7260597354ec
#
_entry.id   090326acc9ca7f36d15a7260597354ec
#
_cell.length_a   1.000
_cell.length_b   1.000
_cell.length_c   1.000
_cell.angle_alpha   90.00
_cell.angle_beta   90.00
_cell.angle_gamma   90.00
#
_symmetry.space_group_name_H-M   'P 1'
#
loop_
_entity.id
_entity.type
_entity.pdbx_description
1 polymer ?
#
loop_
_entity_poly.entity_id
_entity_poly.type
_entity_poly.pdbx_seq_one_letter_code
_entity_poly.pdbx_strand_id
1 'polypeptide(L)'
;PATYCRNVGKRRRWEFAIKNNINEKKILSEKYIWNFLKPWLKKNEAYLERKTIYTFESAISRKWRKGRIFISGDAAHLMPPFMGQGMCAGIRDASNLAWKIAKCLKNEHDEKLLDTYQSERFSNVKEYIETTMRMGEFVNAVESIQITDNITSSTDGLKSMKSIKPKLGAGLGEK
;
A
#
# COMPACT_ATOMS: atom_id res chain seq x y z
N PRO A 1 6.53 -9.96 -11.72
CA PRO A 1 5.36 -9.34 -12.35
C PRO A 1 5.68 -7.93 -12.83
N ALA A 2 4.90 -7.47 -13.80
CA ALA A 2 4.96 -6.10 -14.26
C ALA A 2 3.57 -5.47 -14.14
N THR A 3 3.51 -4.25 -13.60
CA THR A 3 2.28 -3.46 -13.54
C THR A 3 2.37 -2.31 -14.52
N TYR A 4 1.31 -2.12 -15.28
CA TYR A 4 1.17 -0.99 -16.21
C TYR A 4 0.08 -0.04 -15.70
N CYS A 5 0.43 1.24 -15.55
CA CYS A 5 -0.50 2.28 -15.13
C CYS A 5 -0.57 3.40 -16.18
N ARG A 6 -1.78 3.68 -16.62
CA ARG A 6 -2.06 4.83 -17.47
C ARG A 6 -2.19 6.08 -16.60
N ASN A 7 -1.26 7.01 -16.77
CA ASN A 7 -1.30 8.30 -16.07
C ASN A 7 -1.90 9.39 -16.97
N VAL A 8 -1.96 10.61 -16.47
CA VAL A 8 -2.51 11.77 -17.17
C VAL A 8 -1.78 12.03 -18.50
N GLY A 9 -2.52 12.32 -19.55
CA GLY A 9 -1.99 12.57 -20.88
C GLY A 9 -1.30 11.37 -21.49
N LYS A 10 -0.12 11.59 -22.05
CA LYS A 10 0.68 10.54 -22.70
C LYS A 10 1.62 9.80 -21.73
N ARG A 11 1.63 10.14 -20.44
CA ARG A 11 2.48 9.49 -19.44
C ARG A 11 2.02 8.08 -19.14
N ARG A 12 2.98 7.18 -18.99
CA ARG A 12 2.75 5.77 -18.62
C ARG A 12 3.73 5.39 -17.55
N ARG A 13 3.29 4.60 -16.57
CA ARG A 13 4.12 4.07 -15.51
C ARG A 13 4.16 2.55 -15.61
N TRP A 14 5.38 2.04 -15.55
CA TRP A 14 5.67 0.63 -15.50
C TRP A 14 6.36 0.31 -14.20
N GLU A 15 5.90 -0.71 -13.51
CA GLU A 15 6.47 -1.18 -12.25
C GLU A 15 6.88 -2.64 -12.44
N PHE A 16 8.13 -2.94 -12.14
CA PHE A 16 8.67 -4.27 -12.23
C PHE A 16 9.14 -4.73 -10.86
N ALA A 17 8.71 -5.92 -10.42
CA ALA A 17 9.25 -6.53 -9.22
C ALA A 17 10.73 -6.87 -9.45
N ILE A 18 11.57 -6.46 -8.52
CA ILE A 18 13.00 -6.73 -8.55
C ILE A 18 13.28 -7.88 -7.60
N LYS A 19 13.95 -8.91 -8.09
CA LYS A 19 14.44 -10.00 -7.23
C LYS A 19 15.65 -9.51 -6.42
N ASN A 20 15.76 -9.98 -5.18
CA ASN A 20 16.88 -9.66 -4.30
C ASN A 20 18.23 -9.97 -4.97
N ASN A 21 19.26 -9.18 -4.62
CA ASN A 21 20.66 -9.33 -5.07
C ASN A 21 21.00 -8.81 -6.46
N ILE A 22 20.23 -7.89 -7.05
CA ILE A 22 20.65 -7.24 -8.28
C ILE A 22 21.24 -5.85 -7.97
N ASN A 23 22.34 -5.52 -8.62
CA ASN A 23 22.98 -4.21 -8.47
C ASN A 23 22.06 -3.10 -8.96
N GLU A 24 21.68 -2.17 -8.07
CA GLU A 24 20.76 -1.07 -8.33
C GLU A 24 21.22 -0.18 -9.50
N LYS A 25 22.51 0.12 -9.58
CA LYS A 25 23.07 0.92 -10.69
C LYS A 25 22.86 0.25 -12.04
N LYS A 26 22.93 -1.09 -12.08
CA LYS A 26 22.68 -1.87 -13.30
C LYS A 26 21.20 -1.82 -13.68
N ILE A 27 20.29 -1.99 -12.71
CA ILE A 27 18.83 -1.94 -12.93
C ILE A 27 18.41 -0.57 -13.45
N LEU A 28 18.92 0.50 -12.85
CA LEU A 28 18.58 1.87 -13.22
C LEU A 28 19.25 2.34 -14.53
N SER A 29 20.10 1.50 -15.14
CA SER A 29 20.67 1.85 -16.44
C SER A 29 19.61 1.83 -17.54
N GLU A 30 19.66 2.79 -18.45
CA GLU A 30 18.71 2.86 -19.57
C GLU A 30 18.67 1.59 -20.40
N LYS A 31 19.83 0.98 -20.65
CA LYS A 31 19.94 -0.27 -21.39
C LYS A 31 19.11 -1.37 -20.74
N TYR A 32 19.16 -1.47 -19.39
CA TYR A 32 18.45 -2.50 -18.66
C TYR A 32 16.93 -2.24 -18.64
N ILE A 33 16.53 -0.99 -18.43
CA ILE A 33 15.12 -0.59 -18.45
C ILE A 33 14.49 -0.83 -19.82
N TRP A 34 15.16 -0.44 -20.91
CA TRP A 34 14.66 -0.68 -22.25
C TRP A 34 14.56 -2.18 -22.60
N ASN A 35 15.40 -3.04 -22.01
CA ASN A 35 15.22 -4.49 -22.13
C ASN A 35 13.93 -4.98 -21.47
N PHE A 36 13.55 -4.44 -20.31
CA PHE A 36 12.27 -4.77 -19.69
C PHE A 36 11.08 -4.29 -20.53
N LEU A 37 11.20 -3.10 -21.11
CA LEU A 37 10.11 -2.50 -21.91
C LEU A 37 9.99 -3.08 -23.32
N LYS A 38 11.02 -3.77 -23.82
CA LYS A 38 11.07 -4.31 -25.18
C LYS A 38 9.82 -5.06 -25.66
N PRO A 39 9.11 -5.85 -24.82
CA PRO A 39 7.89 -6.51 -25.26
C PRO A 39 6.75 -5.56 -25.63
N TRP A 40 6.77 -4.32 -25.15
CA TRP A 40 5.66 -3.37 -25.29
C TRP A 40 6.01 -2.10 -26.02
N LEU A 41 7.29 -1.67 -25.98
CA LEU A 41 7.76 -0.38 -26.48
C LEU A 41 9.13 -0.48 -27.15
N LYS A 42 9.29 0.28 -28.22
CA LYS A 42 10.60 0.53 -28.82
C LYS A 42 11.18 1.84 -28.28
N LYS A 43 12.51 1.93 -28.23
CA LYS A 43 13.22 3.09 -27.68
C LYS A 43 12.90 4.41 -28.40
N ASN A 44 12.53 4.37 -29.66
CA ASN A 44 12.17 5.55 -30.47
C ASN A 44 10.70 5.98 -30.32
N GLU A 45 9.86 5.21 -29.60
CA GLU A 45 8.43 5.49 -29.39
C GLU A 45 8.16 6.29 -28.11
N ALA A 46 9.13 6.32 -27.19
CA ALA A 46 8.98 7.00 -25.91
C ALA A 46 10.34 7.42 -25.33
N TYR A 47 10.32 8.31 -24.34
CA TYR A 47 11.49 8.65 -23.53
C TYR A 47 11.24 8.32 -22.05
N LEU A 48 12.32 8.03 -21.33
CA LEU A 48 12.25 7.75 -19.90
C LEU A 48 12.25 9.06 -19.11
N GLU A 49 11.08 9.45 -18.62
CA GLU A 49 10.93 10.67 -17.80
C GLU A 49 11.51 10.47 -16.39
N ARG A 50 11.27 9.31 -15.79
CA ARG A 50 11.72 8.97 -14.43
C ARG A 50 12.01 7.48 -14.32
N LYS A 51 13.07 7.18 -13.60
CA LYS A 51 13.46 5.82 -13.20
C LYS A 51 13.84 5.83 -11.74
N THR A 52 13.27 4.92 -10.97
CA THR A 52 13.54 4.82 -9.53
C THR A 52 13.28 3.41 -9.05
N ILE A 53 14.00 3.01 -8.01
CA ILE A 53 13.67 1.84 -7.20
C ILE A 53 13.01 2.39 -5.95
N TYR A 54 11.95 1.75 -5.50
CA TYR A 54 11.41 2.03 -4.19
C TYR A 54 11.14 0.73 -3.44
N THR A 55 11.41 0.77 -2.15
CA THR A 55 11.15 -0.32 -1.22
C THR A 55 10.00 0.10 -0.32
N PHE A 56 9.08 -0.80 -0.07
CA PHE A 56 7.99 -0.56 0.86
C PHE A 56 8.07 -1.57 2.00
N GLU A 57 7.61 -1.14 3.16
CA GLU A 57 7.67 -1.90 4.40
C GLU A 57 6.28 -1.96 5.03
N SER A 58 6.10 -2.93 5.92
CA SER A 58 4.93 -3.03 6.78
C SER A 58 5.36 -2.78 8.21
N ALA A 59 4.85 -1.74 8.83
CA ALA A 59 5.17 -1.41 10.21
C ALA A 59 4.00 -0.69 10.89
N ILE A 60 3.86 -0.89 12.20
CA ILE A 60 2.96 -0.11 13.05
C ILE A 60 3.72 0.36 14.27
N SER A 61 3.67 1.66 14.55
CA SER A 61 4.24 2.25 15.74
C SER A 61 3.53 1.74 16.99
N ARG A 62 4.29 1.47 18.04
CA ARG A 62 3.74 0.99 19.31
C ARG A 62 2.91 2.06 20.04
N LYS A 63 3.28 3.33 19.89
CA LYS A 63 2.60 4.46 20.54
C LYS A 63 2.38 5.57 19.52
N TRP A 64 1.14 6.02 19.41
CA TRP A 64 0.75 7.07 18.48
C TRP A 64 0.58 8.43 19.17
N ARG A 65 0.62 8.43 20.52
CA ARG A 65 0.59 9.64 21.35
C ARG A 65 1.66 9.59 22.42
N LYS A 66 2.34 10.72 22.65
CA LYS A 66 3.19 10.97 23.82
C LYS A 66 2.97 12.40 24.31
N GLY A 67 2.22 12.58 25.41
CA GLY A 67 1.81 13.89 25.87
C GLY A 67 1.01 14.62 24.80
N ARG A 68 1.53 15.75 24.32
CA ARG A 68 0.88 16.59 23.30
C ARG A 68 1.36 16.33 21.87
N ILE A 69 2.19 15.30 21.67
CA ILE A 69 2.72 14.90 20.37
C ILE A 69 1.93 13.70 19.87
N PHE A 70 1.48 13.78 18.62
CA PHE A 70 0.76 12.72 17.91
C PHE A 70 1.46 12.39 16.61
N ILE A 71 1.36 11.13 16.21
CA ILE A 71 1.74 10.65 14.87
C ILE A 71 0.52 10.05 14.18
N SER A 72 0.44 10.22 12.86
CA SER A 72 -0.66 9.71 12.03
C SER A 72 -0.17 9.36 10.63
N GLY A 73 -0.97 8.60 9.87
CA GLY A 73 -0.61 8.16 8.54
C GLY A 73 0.72 7.38 8.53
N ASP A 74 1.56 7.61 7.55
CA ASP A 74 2.83 6.89 7.39
C ASP A 74 3.79 7.03 8.58
N ALA A 75 3.67 8.09 9.37
CA ALA A 75 4.43 8.24 10.61
C ALA A 75 3.99 7.25 11.72
N ALA A 76 2.73 6.80 11.68
CA ALA A 76 2.18 5.86 12.64
C ALA A 76 2.18 4.43 12.12
N HIS A 77 2.00 4.25 10.81
CA HIS A 77 1.90 2.95 10.18
C HIS A 77 2.28 2.98 8.70
N LEU A 78 3.07 2.02 8.30
CA LEU A 78 3.44 1.79 6.90
C LEU A 78 2.71 0.56 6.38
N MET A 79 2.20 0.64 5.17
CA MET A 79 1.57 -0.49 4.50
C MET A 79 2.00 -0.60 3.05
N PRO A 80 2.14 -1.83 2.51
CA PRO A 80 2.45 -2.03 1.11
C PRO A 80 1.38 -1.44 0.19
N PRO A 81 1.72 -1.01 -1.03
CA PRO A 81 0.84 -0.26 -1.91
C PRO A 81 -0.24 -1.10 -2.61
N PHE A 82 -0.30 -2.41 -2.40
CA PHE A 82 -1.14 -3.35 -3.17
C PHE A 82 -2.64 -3.04 -3.14
N MET A 83 -3.14 -2.38 -2.12
CA MET A 83 -4.54 -1.95 -2.04
C MET A 83 -4.73 -0.43 -2.18
N GLY A 84 -3.66 0.34 -2.27
CA GLY A 84 -3.73 1.80 -2.36
C GLY A 84 -4.37 2.48 -1.14
N GLN A 85 -4.32 1.87 0.05
CA GLN A 85 -5.05 2.35 1.24
C GLN A 85 -4.25 3.25 2.17
N GLY A 86 -2.94 3.46 1.94
CA GLY A 86 -2.10 4.28 2.82
C GLY A 86 -2.64 5.69 3.02
N MET A 87 -2.87 6.41 1.94
CA MET A 87 -3.46 7.76 1.99
C MET A 87 -4.83 7.76 2.66
N CYS A 88 -5.70 6.81 2.33
CA CYS A 88 -7.03 6.72 2.92
C CYS A 88 -6.97 6.43 4.43
N ALA A 89 -6.03 5.61 4.89
CA ALA A 89 -5.81 5.36 6.31
C ALA A 89 -5.37 6.63 7.03
N GLY A 90 -4.41 7.38 6.47
CA GLY A 90 -3.98 8.67 7.01
C GLY A 90 -5.09 9.72 7.08
N ILE A 91 -5.97 9.79 6.07
CA ILE A 91 -7.16 10.67 6.12
C ILE A 91 -8.10 10.27 7.24
N ARG A 92 -8.34 8.96 7.43
CA ARG A 92 -9.19 8.46 8.55
C ARG A 92 -8.56 8.79 9.90
N ASP A 93 -7.24 8.70 10.03
CA ASP A 93 -6.52 9.07 11.25
C ASP A 93 -6.69 10.56 11.54
N ALA A 94 -6.41 11.41 10.56
CA ALA A 94 -6.57 12.86 10.69
C ALA A 94 -8.01 13.23 11.05
N SER A 95 -8.99 12.62 10.39
CA SER A 95 -10.41 12.83 10.68
C SER A 95 -10.79 12.40 12.09
N ASN A 96 -10.28 11.26 12.57
CA ASN A 96 -10.53 10.79 13.93
C ASN A 96 -9.89 11.69 15.00
N LEU A 97 -8.66 12.15 14.76
CA LEU A 97 -7.89 12.93 15.72
C LEU A 97 -8.30 14.41 15.78
N ALA A 98 -8.62 15.02 14.63
CA ALA A 98 -8.84 16.47 14.54
C ALA A 98 -9.97 16.97 15.42
N TRP A 99 -11.14 16.32 15.40
CA TRP A 99 -12.27 16.73 16.22
C TRP A 99 -12.02 16.50 17.72
N LYS A 100 -11.28 15.47 18.09
CA LYS A 100 -10.89 15.19 19.50
C LYS A 100 -9.99 16.29 20.02
N ILE A 101 -8.99 16.71 19.23
CA ILE A 101 -8.12 17.83 19.57
C ILE A 101 -8.97 19.11 19.73
N ALA A 102 -9.85 19.40 18.77
CA ALA A 102 -10.69 20.59 18.82
C ALA A 102 -11.57 20.63 20.09
N LYS A 103 -12.14 19.49 20.49
CA LYS A 103 -12.95 19.38 21.71
C LYS A 103 -12.14 19.63 22.98
N CYS A 104 -10.93 19.05 23.07
CA CYS A 104 -10.06 19.27 24.22
C CYS A 104 -9.55 20.71 24.31
N LEU A 105 -9.20 21.33 23.17
CA LEU A 105 -8.75 22.73 23.13
C LEU A 105 -9.84 23.72 23.53
N LYS A 106 -11.12 23.39 23.31
CA LYS A 106 -12.26 24.19 23.74
C LYS A 106 -12.69 23.91 25.17
N ASN A 107 -11.98 23.05 25.90
CA ASN A 107 -12.35 22.56 27.22
C ASN A 107 -13.74 21.88 27.27
N GLU A 108 -14.21 21.35 26.15
CA GLU A 108 -15.48 20.61 26.07
C GLU A 108 -15.34 19.15 26.50
N HIS A 109 -14.11 18.62 26.51
CA HIS A 109 -13.78 17.25 26.90
C HIS A 109 -12.42 17.15 27.61
N ASP A 110 -12.28 16.12 28.46
CA ASP A 110 -11.02 15.70 29.08
C ASP A 110 -10.02 15.22 28.04
N GLU A 111 -8.72 15.47 28.27
CA GLU A 111 -7.63 14.98 27.43
C GLU A 111 -7.60 13.45 27.27
N LYS A 112 -8.27 12.70 28.13
CA LYS A 112 -8.46 11.24 27.98
C LYS A 112 -9.16 10.87 26.67
N LEU A 113 -9.96 11.77 26.10
CA LEU A 113 -10.53 11.57 24.77
C LEU A 113 -9.45 11.35 23.70
N LEU A 114 -8.30 11.99 23.84
CA LEU A 114 -7.19 11.86 22.91
C LEU A 114 -6.51 10.48 22.97
N ASP A 115 -6.63 9.76 24.09
CA ASP A 115 -6.08 8.40 24.23
C ASP A 115 -6.89 7.38 23.42
N THR A 116 -8.14 7.68 23.10
CA THR A 116 -8.99 6.81 22.28
C THR A 116 -8.58 6.79 20.81
N TYR A 117 -7.78 7.77 20.34
CA TYR A 117 -7.34 7.86 18.95
C TYR A 117 -6.65 6.58 18.47
N GLN A 118 -5.64 6.14 19.20
CA GLN A 118 -4.91 4.93 18.82
C GLN A 118 -5.79 3.69 18.94
N SER A 119 -6.54 3.52 20.01
CA SER A 119 -7.37 2.32 20.20
C SER A 119 -8.46 2.16 19.14
N GLU A 120 -9.05 3.26 18.69
CA GLU A 120 -10.08 3.25 17.65
C GLU A 120 -9.51 3.01 16.26
N ARG A 121 -8.28 3.47 15.99
CA ARG A 121 -7.68 3.36 14.67
C ARG A 121 -6.82 2.11 14.47
N PHE A 122 -6.18 1.61 15.54
CA PHE A 122 -5.17 0.57 15.48
C PHE A 122 -5.68 -0.73 14.84
N SER A 123 -6.83 -1.24 15.27
CA SER A 123 -7.37 -2.50 14.75
C SER A 123 -7.68 -2.42 13.26
N ASN A 124 -8.29 -1.32 12.81
CA ASN A 124 -8.58 -1.08 11.41
C ASN A 124 -7.30 -1.02 10.55
N VAL A 125 -6.30 -0.27 11.01
CA VAL A 125 -5.01 -0.14 10.32
C VAL A 125 -4.28 -1.49 10.25
N LYS A 126 -4.25 -2.23 11.36
CA LYS A 126 -3.63 -3.56 11.42
C LYS A 126 -4.25 -4.52 10.40
N GLU A 127 -5.58 -4.55 10.32
CA GLU A 127 -6.29 -5.40 9.35
C GLU A 127 -5.97 -5.04 7.90
N TYR A 128 -5.87 -3.73 7.58
CA TYR A 128 -5.44 -3.30 6.25
C TYR A 128 -4.01 -3.74 5.94
N ILE A 129 -3.08 -3.62 6.88
CA ILE A 129 -1.70 -4.06 6.70
C ILE A 129 -1.64 -5.57 6.45
N GLU A 130 -2.30 -6.37 7.29
CA GLU A 130 -2.33 -7.82 7.15
C GLU A 130 -2.97 -8.25 5.82
N THR A 131 -4.00 -7.55 5.37
CA THR A 131 -4.65 -7.83 4.09
C THR A 131 -3.78 -7.45 2.91
N THR A 132 -3.08 -6.30 2.96
CA THR A 132 -2.15 -5.90 1.90
C THR A 132 -0.94 -6.83 1.82
N MET A 133 -0.46 -7.35 2.95
CA MET A 133 0.62 -8.34 2.96
C MET A 133 0.17 -9.64 2.27
N ARG A 134 -1.00 -10.17 2.63
CA ARG A 134 -1.56 -11.37 1.97
C ARG A 134 -1.76 -11.18 0.47
N MET A 135 -2.19 -9.97 0.06
CA MET A 135 -2.32 -9.64 -1.36
C MET A 135 -0.95 -9.62 -2.06
N GLY A 136 0.09 -9.10 -1.42
CA GLY A 136 1.46 -9.14 -1.91
C GLY A 136 1.98 -10.56 -2.09
N GLU A 137 1.73 -11.43 -1.11
CA GLU A 137 2.07 -12.85 -1.17
C GLU A 137 1.36 -13.54 -2.36
N PHE A 138 0.09 -13.25 -2.55
CA PHE A 138 -0.68 -13.77 -3.69
C PHE A 138 -0.11 -13.30 -5.03
N VAL A 139 0.21 -12.02 -5.17
CA VAL A 139 0.81 -11.47 -6.40
C VAL A 139 2.14 -12.15 -6.71
N ASN A 140 2.96 -12.41 -5.69
CA ASN A 140 4.24 -13.10 -5.85
C ASN A 140 4.06 -14.59 -6.16
N ALA A 141 3.04 -15.25 -5.58
CA ALA A 141 2.75 -16.64 -5.83
C ALA A 141 2.25 -16.89 -7.27
N VAL A 142 1.48 -15.98 -7.84
CA VAL A 142 1.03 -16.05 -9.24
C VAL A 142 2.20 -16.03 -10.23
N GLU A 143 3.35 -15.46 -9.88
CA GLU A 143 4.57 -15.53 -10.70
C GLU A 143 5.15 -16.94 -10.82
N SER A 144 4.97 -17.76 -9.80
CA SER A 144 5.50 -19.13 -9.79
C SER A 144 4.63 -20.12 -10.58
N ILE A 145 3.41 -19.74 -10.90
CA ILE A 145 2.53 -20.51 -11.76
C ILE A 145 2.99 -20.24 -13.21
N GLN A 146 3.73 -21.18 -13.79
CA GLN A 146 3.97 -21.15 -15.24
C GLN A 146 2.61 -21.14 -15.93
N ILE A 147 2.35 -20.09 -16.69
CA ILE A 147 1.19 -20.02 -17.57
C ILE A 147 1.43 -21.06 -18.67
N THR A 148 1.05 -22.30 -18.40
CA THR A 148 0.83 -23.27 -19.45
C THR A 148 -0.47 -22.88 -20.16
N ASP A 149 -0.50 -22.96 -21.48
CA ASP A 149 -1.57 -22.49 -22.37
C ASP A 149 -3.00 -23.04 -22.10
N ASN A 150 -3.21 -23.69 -20.97
CA ASN A 150 -4.47 -24.34 -20.57
C ASN A 150 -5.19 -23.64 -19.40
N ILE A 151 -4.93 -22.37 -19.10
CA ILE A 151 -5.71 -21.66 -18.07
C ILE A 151 -7.04 -21.15 -18.68
N THR A 152 -7.93 -22.07 -19.00
CA THR A 152 -9.33 -21.75 -19.32
C THR A 152 -10.25 -21.80 -18.10
N SER A 153 -9.76 -22.09 -16.89
CA SER A 153 -10.63 -22.19 -15.71
C SER A 153 -9.91 -21.85 -14.39
N SER A 154 -9.50 -20.59 -14.20
CA SER A 154 -9.02 -20.19 -12.88
C SER A 154 -10.17 -19.73 -11.96
N THR A 155 -11.20 -20.57 -11.81
CA THR A 155 -12.21 -20.39 -10.74
C THR A 155 -11.56 -20.39 -9.35
N ASP A 156 -10.46 -21.09 -9.16
CA ASP A 156 -9.75 -21.14 -7.89
C ASP A 156 -8.94 -19.87 -7.59
N GLY A 157 -8.35 -19.23 -8.60
CA GLY A 157 -7.71 -17.92 -8.46
C GLY A 157 -8.71 -16.83 -8.09
N LEU A 158 -9.89 -16.83 -8.72
CA LEU A 158 -10.98 -15.90 -8.38
C LEU A 158 -11.59 -16.17 -7.00
N LYS A 159 -11.68 -17.42 -6.57
CA LYS A 159 -12.10 -17.78 -5.21
C LYS A 159 -11.08 -17.32 -4.17
N SER A 160 -9.79 -17.50 -4.45
CA SER A 160 -8.71 -17.01 -3.60
C SER A 160 -8.72 -15.47 -3.50
N MET A 161 -8.93 -14.75 -4.59
CA MET A 161 -9.09 -13.29 -4.54
C MET A 161 -10.32 -12.84 -3.75
N LYS A 162 -11.44 -13.56 -3.83
CA LYS A 162 -12.63 -13.26 -3.02
C LYS A 162 -12.39 -13.47 -1.52
N SER A 163 -11.51 -14.37 -1.13
CA SER A 163 -11.14 -14.61 0.27
C SER A 163 -10.24 -13.53 0.86
N ILE A 164 -9.61 -12.71 0.02
CA ILE A 164 -8.70 -11.61 0.41
C ILE A 164 -9.46 -10.29 0.66
N LYS A 165 -10.80 -10.29 0.58
CA LYS A 165 -11.56 -9.07 0.93
C LYS A 165 -11.28 -8.69 2.37
N PRO A 166 -10.84 -7.42 2.64
CA PRO A 166 -10.74 -6.96 4.01
C PRO A 166 -12.12 -7.06 4.64
N LYS A 167 -12.22 -7.74 5.74
CA LYS A 167 -13.36 -7.52 6.63
C LYS A 167 -13.21 -6.08 7.08
N LEU A 168 -14.17 -5.25 6.79
CA LEU A 168 -14.23 -3.94 7.43
C LEU A 168 -14.28 -4.24 8.92
N GLY A 169 -13.18 -3.98 9.62
CA GLY A 169 -13.08 -4.21 11.05
C GLY A 169 -14.26 -3.56 11.75
N ALA A 170 -14.61 -4.06 12.92
CA ALA A 170 -15.69 -3.50 13.73
C ALA A 170 -15.62 -1.97 13.65
N GLY A 171 -16.59 -1.38 12.99
CA GLY A 171 -16.76 0.06 13.02
C GLY A 171 -16.94 0.51 14.46
N LEU A 172 -16.93 1.79 14.73
CA LEU A 172 -17.16 2.42 16.04
C LEU A 172 -18.48 1.98 16.71
N GLY A 173 -18.91 0.74 16.66
CA GLY A 173 -20.23 0.34 17.10
C GLY A 173 -20.40 -1.04 17.67
N GLU A 174 -19.41 -1.89 17.60
CA GLU A 174 -19.50 -3.21 18.25
C GLU A 174 -18.54 -3.30 19.43
N LYS A 175 -19.08 -3.07 20.62
CA LYS A 175 -18.54 -3.55 21.88
C LYS A 175 -19.17 -4.88 22.18
#